data_c7079196960d64aff9bfdcd934ee3a58
#
_entry.id   c7079196960d64aff9bfdcd934ee3a58
#
_cell.length_a   1.000
_cell.length_b   1.000
_cell.length_c   1.000
_cell.angle_alpha   90.00
_cell.angle_beta   90.00
_cell.angle_gamma   90.00
#
_symmetry.space_group_name_H-M   'P 1'
#
loop_
_entity.id
_entity.type
_entity.pdbx_description
1 polymer ?
#
loop_
_entity_poly.entity_id
_entity_poly.type
_entity_poly.pdbx_seq_one_letter_code
_entity_poly.pdbx_strand_id
1 'polypeptide(L)'
;MTNFLPNLKLKSDCLPERVIVCGDQARAKIIAELMDNPTKLGENREYHSYSGSWKGTKVAVVSHGVGAPGAAVCFEELIMGGVQSIIRVGTAGSYQKEVQPGSLVISTAAVSCDGLTKQIVPPGFPAIADRTIVEALINAASSNVKDLLVKEGMTLTLDAFYSGVLEFPHQLYKKAGVVAVEMENSALFVISSLKGIKAGAILAIDGFADAELREEYNPHNTVVGKAVNAGMKVALDAIIQL
;
A
#
# COMPACT_ATOMS: atom_id res chain seq x y z
N MET A 1 -14.15 -25.50 -3.45
CA MET A 1 -13.78 -24.05 -3.38
C MET A 1 -14.10 -23.45 -4.73
N THR A 2 -14.74 -22.31 -4.78
CA THR A 2 -15.07 -21.64 -6.05
C THR A 2 -13.78 -21.16 -6.68
N ASN A 3 -13.44 -21.65 -7.86
CA ASN A 3 -12.29 -21.19 -8.64
C ASN A 3 -12.49 -19.77 -9.23
N PHE A 4 -13.42 -18.99 -8.68
CA PHE A 4 -13.78 -17.67 -9.15
C PHE A 4 -13.89 -16.68 -8.00
N LEU A 5 -13.24 -15.53 -8.15
CA LEU A 5 -13.19 -14.40 -7.22
C LEU A 5 -14.23 -13.37 -7.66
N PRO A 6 -15.38 -13.28 -6.98
CA PRO A 6 -16.57 -12.61 -7.53
C PRO A 6 -16.42 -11.08 -7.63
N ASN A 7 -15.69 -10.44 -6.71
CA ASN A 7 -15.49 -8.99 -6.75
C ASN A 7 -14.36 -8.57 -7.69
N LEU A 8 -13.27 -9.33 -7.72
CA LEU A 8 -12.19 -9.11 -8.69
C LEU A 8 -12.58 -9.58 -10.10
N LYS A 9 -13.62 -10.42 -10.23
CA LYS A 9 -14.03 -11.10 -11.47
C LYS A 9 -12.89 -11.87 -12.13
N LEU A 10 -12.11 -12.59 -11.33
CA LEU A 10 -10.97 -13.37 -11.77
C LEU A 10 -11.18 -14.86 -11.49
N LYS A 11 -10.52 -15.71 -12.26
CA LYS A 11 -10.27 -17.09 -11.88
C LYS A 11 -9.06 -17.12 -10.95
N SER A 12 -9.13 -17.93 -9.88
CA SER A 12 -8.05 -18.04 -8.91
C SER A 12 -6.73 -18.53 -9.51
N ASP A 13 -6.78 -19.40 -10.51
CA ASP A 13 -5.63 -19.98 -11.20
C ASP A 13 -4.84 -18.99 -12.08
N CYS A 14 -5.37 -17.80 -12.34
CA CYS A 14 -4.65 -16.76 -13.09
C CYS A 14 -3.74 -15.87 -12.23
N LEU A 15 -3.82 -15.97 -10.90
CA LEU A 15 -3.03 -15.16 -9.97
C LEU A 15 -1.71 -15.85 -9.61
N PRO A 16 -0.56 -15.15 -9.68
CA PRO A 16 0.67 -15.61 -9.08
C PRO A 16 0.65 -15.42 -7.56
N GLU A 17 1.57 -16.05 -6.84
CA GLU A 17 1.69 -15.93 -5.38
C GLU A 17 2.12 -14.53 -4.91
N ARG A 18 2.67 -13.71 -5.81
CA ARG A 18 3.25 -12.39 -5.55
C ARG A 18 2.41 -11.30 -6.20
N VAL A 19 1.87 -10.40 -5.38
CA VAL A 19 0.98 -9.35 -5.87
C VAL A 19 1.38 -7.98 -5.31
N ILE A 20 1.42 -6.99 -6.19
CA ILE A 20 1.46 -5.58 -5.81
C ILE A 20 0.03 -5.04 -5.82
N VAL A 21 -0.32 -4.26 -4.81
CA VAL A 21 -1.61 -3.59 -4.75
C VAL A 21 -1.44 -2.07 -4.64
N CYS A 22 -2.42 -1.31 -5.16
CA CYS A 22 -2.45 0.15 -5.07
C CYS A 22 -3.88 0.66 -5.09
N GLY A 23 -4.12 1.87 -4.57
CA GLY A 23 -5.47 2.45 -4.56
C GLY A 23 -5.95 2.83 -5.96
N ASP A 24 -5.07 3.42 -6.76
CA ASP A 24 -5.38 4.02 -8.06
C ASP A 24 -5.27 3.02 -9.21
N GLN A 25 -6.33 2.92 -10.00
CA GLN A 25 -6.43 2.08 -11.21
C GLN A 25 -5.40 2.45 -12.28
N ALA A 26 -5.14 3.75 -12.47
CA ALA A 26 -4.15 4.22 -13.43
C ALA A 26 -2.73 3.82 -12.98
N ARG A 27 -2.45 3.87 -11.67
CA ARG A 27 -1.19 3.40 -11.11
C ARG A 27 -1.01 1.90 -11.31
N ALA A 28 -2.07 1.10 -11.13
CA ALA A 28 -2.01 -0.34 -11.40
C ALA A 28 -1.60 -0.64 -12.85
N LYS A 29 -2.15 0.12 -13.81
CA LYS A 29 -1.77 0.03 -15.22
C LYS A 29 -0.31 0.43 -15.45
N ILE A 30 0.15 1.53 -14.84
CA ILE A 30 1.55 1.98 -14.97
C ILE A 30 2.52 0.92 -14.40
N ILE A 31 2.21 0.32 -13.23
CA ILE A 31 3.03 -0.77 -12.67
C ILE A 31 3.06 -1.95 -13.65
N ALA A 32 1.92 -2.30 -14.24
CA ALA A 32 1.87 -3.38 -15.23
C ALA A 32 2.73 -3.09 -16.46
N GLU A 33 2.72 -1.86 -16.96
CA GLU A 33 3.52 -1.42 -18.11
C GLU A 33 5.05 -1.41 -17.84
N LEU A 34 5.47 -1.44 -16.57
CA LEU A 34 6.88 -1.62 -16.20
C LEU A 34 7.33 -3.09 -16.32
N MET A 35 6.41 -4.04 -16.26
CA MET A 35 6.71 -5.48 -16.31
C MET A 35 6.85 -5.98 -17.75
N ASP A 36 7.52 -7.12 -17.91
CA ASP A 36 7.61 -7.83 -19.20
C ASP A 36 6.29 -8.56 -19.48
N ASN A 37 5.83 -8.48 -20.74
CA ASN A 37 4.61 -9.15 -21.25
C ASN A 37 3.35 -8.89 -20.38
N PRO A 38 2.99 -7.62 -20.13
CA PRO A 38 1.85 -7.30 -19.31
C PRO A 38 0.54 -7.76 -19.94
N THR A 39 -0.30 -8.41 -19.16
CA THR A 39 -1.61 -8.90 -19.59
C THR A 39 -2.69 -8.41 -18.62
N LYS A 40 -3.77 -7.86 -19.11
CA LYS A 40 -4.94 -7.52 -18.30
C LYS A 40 -5.68 -8.80 -17.92
N LEU A 41 -5.86 -9.05 -16.64
CA LEU A 41 -6.58 -10.22 -16.12
C LEU A 41 -8.08 -9.95 -15.96
N GLY A 42 -8.45 -8.76 -15.48
CA GLY A 42 -9.83 -8.39 -15.25
C GLY A 42 -10.01 -6.93 -14.89
N GLU A 43 -11.26 -6.51 -14.89
CA GLU A 43 -11.69 -5.17 -14.50
C GLU A 43 -13.11 -5.24 -13.95
N ASN A 44 -13.30 -4.77 -12.73
CA ASN A 44 -14.58 -4.61 -12.10
C ASN A 44 -14.53 -3.52 -11.05
N ARG A 45 -15.37 -2.50 -11.15
CA ARG A 45 -15.38 -1.36 -10.24
C ARG A 45 -13.98 -0.73 -10.11
N GLU A 46 -13.49 -0.57 -8.86
CA GLU A 46 -12.14 -0.10 -8.55
C GLU A 46 -11.04 -1.15 -8.76
N TYR A 47 -11.40 -2.41 -8.97
CA TYR A 47 -10.47 -3.54 -9.08
C TYR A 47 -10.04 -3.76 -10.53
N HIS A 48 -8.89 -3.23 -10.91
CA HIS A 48 -8.23 -3.49 -12.18
C HIS A 48 -7.03 -4.38 -11.95
N SER A 49 -6.98 -5.51 -12.63
CA SER A 49 -6.00 -6.58 -12.40
C SER A 49 -5.18 -6.85 -13.65
N TYR A 50 -3.88 -6.93 -13.46
CA TYR A 50 -2.90 -7.22 -14.50
C TYR A 50 -1.90 -8.25 -13.99
N SER A 51 -1.26 -8.99 -14.90
CA SER A 51 -0.10 -9.83 -14.61
C SER A 51 1.00 -9.59 -15.62
N GLY A 52 2.23 -9.92 -15.24
CA GLY A 52 3.40 -9.84 -16.10
C GLY A 52 4.57 -10.56 -15.45
N SER A 53 5.77 -10.30 -15.92
CA SER A 53 7.00 -10.78 -15.29
C SER A 53 7.92 -9.62 -14.96
N TRP A 54 8.56 -9.68 -13.81
CA TRP A 54 9.62 -8.76 -13.43
C TRP A 54 10.90 -9.53 -13.20
N LYS A 55 11.93 -9.26 -14.02
CA LYS A 55 13.20 -10.00 -13.97
C LYS A 55 13.01 -11.52 -13.97
N GLY A 56 12.07 -12.01 -14.80
CA GLY A 56 11.77 -13.44 -14.94
C GLY A 56 10.81 -14.04 -13.92
N THR A 57 10.40 -13.30 -12.87
CA THR A 57 9.44 -13.75 -11.86
C THR A 57 8.04 -13.25 -12.18
N LYS A 58 7.03 -14.12 -12.11
CA LYS A 58 5.62 -13.72 -12.30
C LYS A 58 5.13 -12.88 -11.14
N VAL A 59 4.51 -11.73 -11.48
CA VAL A 59 3.92 -10.79 -10.53
C VAL A 59 2.57 -10.35 -11.07
N ALA A 60 1.59 -10.17 -10.20
CA ALA A 60 0.38 -9.45 -10.56
C ALA A 60 0.33 -8.08 -9.89
N VAL A 61 -0.47 -7.19 -10.44
CA VAL A 61 -0.81 -5.91 -9.84
C VAL A 61 -2.32 -5.71 -9.87
N VAL A 62 -2.89 -5.26 -8.73
CA VAL A 62 -4.33 -5.07 -8.58
C VAL A 62 -4.61 -3.75 -7.89
N SER A 63 -5.52 -2.94 -8.44
CA SER A 63 -6.02 -1.76 -7.71
C SER A 63 -7.12 -2.16 -6.74
N HIS A 64 -7.20 -1.43 -5.59
CA HIS A 64 -8.16 -1.73 -4.53
C HIS A 64 -9.09 -0.56 -4.16
N GLY A 65 -8.98 0.58 -4.86
CA GLY A 65 -9.73 1.78 -4.52
C GLY A 65 -9.20 2.50 -3.27
N VAL A 66 -10.05 3.30 -2.65
CA VAL A 66 -9.74 4.14 -1.50
C VAL A 66 -10.48 3.61 -0.26
N GLY A 67 -9.74 3.46 0.85
CA GLY A 67 -10.27 3.11 2.16
C GLY A 67 -10.23 1.63 2.49
N ALA A 68 -10.07 1.35 3.78
CA ALA A 68 -9.92 0.02 4.34
C ALA A 68 -11.01 -0.99 3.93
N PRO A 69 -12.32 -0.66 3.90
CA PRO A 69 -13.35 -1.63 3.52
C PRO A 69 -13.26 -2.12 2.07
N GLY A 70 -13.03 -1.22 1.11
CA GLY A 70 -12.86 -1.60 -0.30
C GLY A 70 -11.60 -2.42 -0.52
N ALA A 71 -10.49 -1.97 0.08
CA ALA A 71 -9.22 -2.67 0.02
C ALA A 71 -9.29 -4.08 0.64
N ALA A 72 -10.03 -4.24 1.74
CA ALA A 72 -10.20 -5.53 2.40
C ALA A 72 -10.84 -6.59 1.50
N VAL A 73 -11.85 -6.22 0.71
CA VAL A 73 -12.47 -7.12 -0.28
C VAL A 73 -11.43 -7.61 -1.29
N CYS A 74 -10.56 -6.70 -1.77
CA CYS A 74 -9.47 -7.06 -2.67
C CYS A 74 -8.48 -8.03 -2.01
N PHE A 75 -8.01 -7.71 -0.80
CA PHE A 75 -7.00 -8.51 -0.08
C PHE A 75 -7.52 -9.93 0.22
N GLU A 76 -8.76 -10.04 0.73
CA GLU A 76 -9.37 -11.34 1.00
C GLU A 76 -9.50 -12.19 -0.26
N GLU A 77 -9.96 -11.63 -1.38
CA GLU A 77 -10.08 -12.39 -2.63
C GLU A 77 -8.73 -12.77 -3.22
N LEU A 78 -7.71 -11.90 -3.14
CA LEU A 78 -6.35 -12.25 -3.56
C LEU A 78 -5.82 -13.45 -2.76
N ILE A 79 -6.00 -13.44 -1.44
CA ILE A 79 -5.59 -14.53 -0.56
C ILE A 79 -6.38 -15.82 -0.86
N MET A 80 -7.70 -15.71 -1.07
CA MET A 80 -8.53 -16.84 -1.54
C MET A 80 -8.06 -17.39 -2.88
N GLY A 81 -7.48 -16.54 -3.73
CA GLY A 81 -6.86 -16.89 -5.01
C GLY A 81 -5.47 -17.52 -4.90
N GLY A 82 -4.94 -17.71 -3.68
CA GLY A 82 -3.64 -18.37 -3.44
C GLY A 82 -2.45 -17.42 -3.33
N VAL A 83 -2.67 -16.11 -3.26
CA VAL A 83 -1.60 -15.13 -3.05
C VAL A 83 -0.94 -15.33 -1.68
N GLN A 84 0.40 -15.31 -1.65
CA GLN A 84 1.21 -15.53 -0.45
C GLN A 84 1.95 -14.27 0.01
N SER A 85 2.13 -13.30 -0.89
CA SER A 85 2.85 -12.06 -0.58
C SER A 85 2.18 -10.86 -1.25
N ILE A 86 1.92 -9.80 -0.47
CA ILE A 86 1.31 -8.56 -0.95
C ILE A 86 2.19 -7.37 -0.56
N ILE A 87 2.56 -6.53 -1.53
CA ILE A 87 3.17 -5.22 -1.27
C ILE A 87 2.23 -4.14 -1.77
N ARG A 88 1.85 -3.22 -0.87
CA ARG A 88 1.06 -2.06 -1.21
C ARG A 88 1.97 -0.88 -1.62
N VAL A 89 1.67 -0.30 -2.78
CA VAL A 89 2.28 0.94 -3.26
C VAL A 89 1.24 2.06 -3.19
N GLY A 90 1.40 2.94 -2.23
CA GLY A 90 0.45 4.01 -1.96
C GLY A 90 1.06 5.41 -1.96
N THR A 91 0.24 6.38 -1.56
CA THR A 91 0.63 7.73 -1.17
C THR A 91 0.18 8.01 0.25
N ALA A 92 0.79 9.00 0.91
CA ALA A 92 0.50 9.32 2.30
C ALA A 92 0.84 10.78 2.61
N GLY A 93 0.12 11.36 3.56
CA GLY A 93 0.46 12.63 4.15
C GLY A 93 1.47 12.47 5.29
N SER A 94 2.56 13.27 5.29
CA SER A 94 3.58 13.23 6.35
C SER A 94 3.14 13.92 7.62
N TYR A 95 3.60 13.41 8.75
CA TYR A 95 3.55 14.07 10.07
C TYR A 95 4.88 14.69 10.48
N GLN A 96 5.98 14.32 9.85
CA GLN A 96 7.31 14.69 10.26
C GLN A 96 7.92 15.73 9.29
N LYS A 97 8.44 16.83 9.83
CA LYS A 97 8.98 17.93 9.01
C LYS A 97 10.15 17.51 8.12
N GLU A 98 10.95 16.54 8.57
CA GLU A 98 12.07 16.00 7.80
C GLU A 98 11.63 15.05 6.67
N VAL A 99 10.40 14.53 6.71
CA VAL A 99 9.85 13.61 5.69
C VAL A 99 9.00 14.43 4.73
N GLN A 100 9.67 15.15 3.86
CA GLN A 100 9.09 16.11 2.91
C GLN A 100 8.29 15.41 1.78
N PRO A 101 7.36 16.12 1.11
CA PRO A 101 6.76 15.65 -0.14
C PRO A 101 7.84 15.22 -1.13
N GLY A 102 7.66 14.04 -1.73
CA GLY A 102 8.68 13.38 -2.56
C GLY A 102 9.58 12.40 -1.82
N SER A 103 9.44 12.26 -0.50
CA SER A 103 10.07 11.16 0.26
C SER A 103 9.31 9.85 0.06
N LEU A 104 9.96 8.72 0.40
CA LEU A 104 9.33 7.41 0.51
C LEU A 104 9.26 6.98 1.98
N VAL A 105 8.15 6.36 2.37
CA VAL A 105 7.96 5.75 3.69
C VAL A 105 7.73 4.25 3.52
N ILE A 106 8.55 3.42 4.18
CA ILE A 106 8.33 1.99 4.33
C ILE A 106 7.61 1.79 5.66
N SER A 107 6.35 1.34 5.61
CA SER A 107 5.52 1.16 6.80
C SER A 107 5.91 -0.13 7.53
N THR A 108 6.37 0.00 8.79
CA THR A 108 6.71 -1.15 9.64
C THR A 108 5.51 -1.65 10.46
N ALA A 109 4.57 -0.76 10.73
CA ALA A 109 3.31 -1.04 11.42
C ALA A 109 2.30 0.06 11.10
N ALA A 110 1.02 -0.20 11.35
CA ALA A 110 -0.03 0.80 11.23
C ALA A 110 -0.81 0.94 12.55
N VAL A 111 -1.09 2.17 12.94
CA VAL A 111 -2.06 2.45 13.99
C VAL A 111 -3.45 2.33 13.38
N SER A 112 -4.26 1.40 13.90
CA SER A 112 -5.61 1.14 13.40
C SER A 112 -6.61 2.13 13.98
N CYS A 113 -6.91 3.19 13.23
CA CYS A 113 -7.99 4.12 13.55
C CYS A 113 -9.18 3.99 12.57
N ASP A 114 -9.14 3.00 11.70
CA ASP A 114 -10.20 2.64 10.77
C ASP A 114 -11.34 1.85 11.45
N GLY A 115 -12.49 1.81 10.80
CA GLY A 115 -13.67 1.07 11.27
C GLY A 115 -13.63 -0.41 10.91
N LEU A 116 -12.91 -0.82 9.86
CA LEU A 116 -12.85 -2.21 9.42
C LEU A 116 -12.12 -3.09 10.44
N THR A 117 -10.90 -2.70 10.83
CA THR A 117 -10.10 -3.49 11.78
C THR A 117 -10.82 -3.69 13.12
N LYS A 118 -11.57 -2.68 13.58
CA LYS A 118 -12.39 -2.78 14.80
C LYS A 118 -13.51 -3.83 14.72
N GLN A 119 -13.92 -4.21 13.51
CA GLN A 119 -14.96 -5.22 13.30
C GLN A 119 -14.40 -6.64 13.15
N ILE A 120 -13.14 -6.79 12.79
CA ILE A 120 -12.54 -8.10 12.48
C ILE A 120 -11.55 -8.60 13.53
N VAL A 121 -11.04 -7.72 14.40
CA VAL A 121 -10.13 -8.11 15.50
C VAL A 121 -10.47 -7.35 16.79
N PRO A 122 -10.13 -7.90 17.98
CA PRO A 122 -10.32 -7.18 19.24
C PRO A 122 -9.44 -5.93 19.34
N PRO A 123 -9.81 -4.93 20.17
CA PRO A 123 -8.99 -3.77 20.44
C PRO A 123 -7.58 -4.15 20.88
N GLY A 124 -6.57 -3.46 20.34
CA GLY A 124 -5.16 -3.72 20.65
C GLY A 124 -4.50 -4.81 19.81
N PHE A 125 -5.22 -5.44 18.89
CA PHE A 125 -4.60 -6.33 17.92
C PHE A 125 -3.60 -5.55 17.05
N PRO A 126 -2.32 -5.99 16.95
CA PRO A 126 -1.30 -5.23 16.26
C PRO A 126 -1.41 -5.35 14.72
N ALA A 127 -1.40 -4.23 14.03
CA ALA A 127 -1.27 -4.18 12.57
C ALA A 127 0.22 -4.02 12.20
N ILE A 128 0.91 -5.13 11.97
CA ILE A 128 2.37 -5.17 11.77
C ILE A 128 2.67 -5.68 10.36
N ALA A 129 3.59 -5.00 9.67
CA ALA A 129 4.12 -5.47 8.39
C ALA A 129 5.01 -6.71 8.60
N ASP A 130 5.04 -7.59 7.60
CA ASP A 130 5.95 -8.73 7.61
C ASP A 130 7.41 -8.25 7.52
N ARG A 131 8.24 -8.73 8.45
CA ARG A 131 9.64 -8.32 8.56
C ARG A 131 10.43 -8.60 7.29
N THR A 132 10.19 -9.73 6.64
CA THR A 132 10.94 -10.10 5.42
C THR A 132 10.61 -9.18 4.26
N ILE A 133 9.35 -8.70 4.18
CA ILE A 133 8.96 -7.71 3.17
C ILE A 133 9.56 -6.33 3.50
N VAL A 134 9.56 -5.91 4.75
CA VAL A 134 10.19 -4.65 5.17
C VAL A 134 11.67 -4.65 4.78
N GLU A 135 12.41 -5.71 5.12
CA GLU A 135 13.83 -5.87 4.76
C GLU A 135 14.04 -5.87 3.22
N ALA A 136 13.18 -6.56 2.45
CA ALA A 136 13.25 -6.56 1.00
C ALA A 136 13.01 -5.16 0.41
N LEU A 137 12.06 -4.40 0.94
CA LEU A 137 11.80 -3.00 0.53
C LEU A 137 12.98 -2.09 0.84
N ILE A 138 13.59 -2.22 2.02
CA ILE A 138 14.79 -1.44 2.41
C ILE A 138 15.95 -1.73 1.48
N ASN A 139 16.23 -3.01 1.22
CA ASN A 139 17.32 -3.44 0.34
C ASN A 139 17.11 -2.94 -1.10
N ALA A 140 15.88 -3.07 -1.62
CA ALA A 140 15.54 -2.59 -2.95
C ALA A 140 15.63 -1.05 -3.03
N ALA A 141 15.18 -0.32 -2.01
CA ALA A 141 15.29 1.13 -1.96
C ALA A 141 16.75 1.58 -1.92
N SER A 142 17.58 0.98 -1.07
CA SER A 142 19.01 1.30 -0.95
C SER A 142 19.77 1.10 -2.26
N SER A 143 19.36 0.13 -3.07
CA SER A 143 19.99 -0.17 -4.35
C SER A 143 19.57 0.77 -5.48
N ASN A 144 18.32 1.26 -5.45
CA ASN A 144 17.68 1.94 -6.59
C ASN A 144 17.36 3.41 -6.35
N VAL A 145 17.34 3.87 -5.09
CA VAL A 145 16.92 5.23 -4.73
C VAL A 145 18.07 5.96 -4.04
N LYS A 146 18.73 6.85 -4.77
CA LYS A 146 19.88 7.62 -4.23
C LYS A 146 19.54 9.05 -3.86
N ASP A 147 18.53 9.62 -4.51
CA ASP A 147 18.24 11.06 -4.46
C ASP A 147 16.94 11.39 -3.67
N LEU A 148 16.31 10.39 -3.06
CA LEU A 148 15.10 10.57 -2.26
C LEU A 148 15.34 10.09 -0.83
N LEU A 149 14.74 10.78 0.13
CA LEU A 149 14.69 10.27 1.50
C LEU A 149 13.80 9.03 1.55
N VAL A 150 14.32 7.95 2.11
CA VAL A 150 13.54 6.73 2.45
C VAL A 150 13.51 6.61 3.97
N LYS A 151 12.32 6.68 4.56
CA LYS A 151 12.10 6.59 6.01
C LYS A 151 11.32 5.34 6.35
N GLU A 152 11.77 4.61 7.35
CA GLU A 152 10.99 3.54 7.97
C GLU A 152 10.20 4.09 9.15
N GLY A 153 9.01 3.54 9.39
CA GLY A 153 8.26 3.89 10.59
C GLY A 153 6.79 3.49 10.57
N MET A 154 6.13 3.81 11.66
CA MET A 154 4.69 3.54 11.80
C MET A 154 3.87 4.52 10.95
N THR A 155 2.79 4.01 10.36
CA THR A 155 1.76 4.82 9.70
C THR A 155 0.48 4.85 10.53
N LEU A 156 -0.38 5.81 10.26
CA LEU A 156 -1.75 5.86 10.80
C LEU A 156 -2.73 5.56 9.68
N THR A 157 -3.66 4.65 9.90
CA THR A 157 -4.77 4.41 8.97
C THR A 157 -6.04 5.08 9.48
N LEU A 158 -6.62 5.97 8.66
CA LEU A 158 -7.90 6.65 8.89
C LEU A 158 -8.88 6.35 7.76
N ASP A 159 -10.18 6.32 8.06
CA ASP A 159 -11.24 6.16 7.04
C ASP A 159 -11.67 7.47 6.38
N ALA A 160 -11.39 8.61 7.01
CA ALA A 160 -11.82 9.90 6.52
C ALA A 160 -10.62 10.73 6.01
N PHE A 161 -10.76 11.27 4.82
CA PHE A 161 -9.79 12.18 4.22
C PHE A 161 -10.08 13.66 4.57
N TYR A 162 -11.34 14.02 4.64
CA TYR A 162 -11.79 15.36 5.01
C TYR A 162 -12.35 15.35 6.43
N SER A 163 -11.95 16.33 7.24
CA SER A 163 -12.48 16.50 8.60
C SER A 163 -13.95 16.88 8.56
N GLY A 164 -14.71 16.37 9.54
CA GLY A 164 -16.08 16.75 9.82
C GLY A 164 -16.16 17.68 11.03
N VAL A 165 -17.08 17.37 11.95
CA VAL A 165 -17.25 18.11 13.21
C VAL A 165 -16.13 17.78 14.21
N LEU A 166 -15.60 16.55 14.14
CA LEU A 166 -14.49 16.11 14.99
C LEU A 166 -13.16 16.41 14.31
N GLU A 167 -12.21 16.87 15.10
CA GLU A 167 -10.82 17.01 14.64
C GLU A 167 -10.17 15.65 14.46
N PHE A 168 -9.30 15.54 13.44
CA PHE A 168 -8.47 14.36 13.29
C PHE A 168 -7.40 14.28 14.39
N PRO A 169 -6.99 13.08 14.79
CA PRO A 169 -5.99 12.90 15.85
C PRO A 169 -4.54 13.15 15.35
N HIS A 170 -4.35 14.03 14.36
CA HIS A 170 -3.07 14.27 13.70
C HIS A 170 -1.98 14.70 14.69
N GLN A 171 -2.28 15.69 15.56
CA GLN A 171 -1.31 16.20 16.53
C GLN A 171 -0.92 15.16 17.59
N LEU A 172 -1.86 14.28 17.97
CA LEU A 172 -1.59 13.17 18.89
C LEU A 172 -0.58 12.20 18.30
N TYR A 173 -0.84 11.71 17.09
CA TYR A 173 0.01 10.70 16.45
C TYR A 173 1.33 11.28 15.92
N LYS A 174 1.36 12.54 15.54
CA LYS A 174 2.59 13.27 15.27
C LYS A 174 3.52 13.28 16.50
N LYS A 175 2.99 13.62 17.69
CA LYS A 175 3.73 13.59 18.95
C LYS A 175 4.15 12.18 19.37
N ALA A 176 3.37 11.16 19.01
CA ALA A 176 3.69 9.76 19.24
C ALA A 176 4.75 9.19 18.27
N GLY A 177 5.27 9.99 17.34
CA GLY A 177 6.32 9.58 16.42
C GLY A 177 5.82 8.81 15.19
N VAL A 178 4.51 8.80 14.91
CA VAL A 178 3.97 8.27 13.65
C VAL A 178 4.51 9.11 12.49
N VAL A 179 4.91 8.45 11.41
CA VAL A 179 5.59 9.10 10.29
C VAL A 179 4.62 9.68 9.27
N ALA A 180 3.57 8.94 8.94
CA ALA A 180 2.64 9.33 7.90
C ALA A 180 1.22 8.78 8.15
N VAL A 181 0.22 9.34 7.45
CA VAL A 181 -1.16 8.88 7.47
C VAL A 181 -1.60 8.47 6.07
N GLU A 182 -2.36 7.39 6.03
CA GLU A 182 -2.94 6.80 4.83
C GLU A 182 -4.28 6.10 5.18
N MET A 183 -4.85 5.28 4.31
CA MET A 183 -6.23 4.81 4.50
C MET A 183 -6.40 3.27 4.43
N GLU A 184 -5.33 2.43 4.29
CA GLU A 184 -5.50 0.98 4.05
C GLU A 184 -4.47 0.05 4.72
N ASN A 185 -3.33 0.54 5.21
CA ASN A 185 -2.25 -0.33 5.72
C ASN A 185 -2.67 -1.19 6.91
N SER A 186 -3.48 -0.67 7.83
CA SER A 186 -3.96 -1.46 8.97
C SER A 186 -4.79 -2.65 8.51
N ALA A 187 -5.69 -2.44 7.53
CA ALA A 187 -6.49 -3.51 6.94
C ALA A 187 -5.60 -4.58 6.28
N LEU A 188 -4.60 -4.15 5.48
CA LEU A 188 -3.67 -5.07 4.83
C LEU A 188 -2.92 -5.92 5.87
N PHE A 189 -2.32 -5.28 6.87
CA PHE A 189 -1.47 -5.98 7.84
C PHE A 189 -2.27 -6.90 8.75
N VAL A 190 -3.46 -6.48 9.21
CA VAL A 190 -4.34 -7.31 10.04
C VAL A 190 -4.85 -8.52 9.25
N ILE A 191 -5.41 -8.33 8.06
CA ILE A 191 -5.93 -9.41 7.23
C ILE A 191 -4.82 -10.42 6.89
N SER A 192 -3.66 -9.93 6.48
CA SER A 192 -2.52 -10.78 6.13
C SER A 192 -2.02 -11.60 7.33
N SER A 193 -1.97 -10.99 8.52
CA SER A 193 -1.63 -11.69 9.76
C SER A 193 -2.63 -12.79 10.10
N LEU A 194 -3.94 -12.51 9.99
CA LEU A 194 -5.00 -13.49 10.24
C LEU A 194 -4.97 -14.68 9.27
N LYS A 195 -4.52 -14.43 8.04
CA LYS A 195 -4.48 -15.44 6.96
C LYS A 195 -3.11 -16.13 6.81
N GLY A 196 -2.10 -15.69 7.57
CA GLY A 196 -0.76 -16.27 7.54
C GLY A 196 0.02 -16.01 6.25
N ILE A 197 -0.27 -14.90 5.56
CA ILE A 197 0.50 -14.44 4.39
C ILE A 197 1.39 -13.24 4.75
N LYS A 198 2.35 -12.94 3.89
CA LYS A 198 3.26 -11.81 4.07
C LYS A 198 2.68 -10.53 3.48
N ALA A 199 2.78 -9.40 4.21
CA ALA A 199 2.37 -8.10 3.70
C ALA A 199 3.30 -6.97 4.14
N GLY A 200 3.45 -5.97 3.27
CA GLY A 200 4.17 -4.74 3.55
C GLY A 200 3.68 -3.59 2.69
N ALA A 201 4.17 -2.39 2.94
CA ALA A 201 3.76 -1.21 2.20
C ALA A 201 4.91 -0.20 2.04
N ILE A 202 4.94 0.44 0.86
CA ILE A 202 5.77 1.58 0.55
C ILE A 202 4.89 2.72 0.04
N LEU A 203 5.11 3.93 0.56
CA LEU A 203 4.26 5.09 0.36
C LEU A 203 5.10 6.27 -0.12
N ALA A 204 4.67 6.93 -1.18
CA ALA A 204 5.23 8.22 -1.56
C ALA A 204 4.53 9.33 -0.77
N ILE A 205 5.29 10.23 -0.20
CA ILE A 205 4.73 11.38 0.51
C ILE A 205 4.28 12.42 -0.51
N ASP A 206 2.99 12.76 -0.48
CA ASP A 206 2.35 13.68 -1.41
C ASP A 206 1.97 15.03 -0.79
N GLY A 207 2.14 15.17 0.53
CA GLY A 207 1.87 16.39 1.27
C GLY A 207 2.09 16.21 2.76
N PHE A 208 1.78 17.26 3.52
CA PHE A 208 1.69 17.19 4.98
C PHE A 208 0.23 17.01 5.41
N ALA A 209 0.02 16.19 6.44
CA ALA A 209 -1.32 15.77 6.86
C ALA A 209 -1.92 16.63 7.98
N ASP A 210 -1.12 17.40 8.71
CA ASP A 210 -1.62 18.21 9.81
C ASP A 210 -2.22 19.56 9.33
N ALA A 211 -3.03 20.16 10.20
CA ALA A 211 -3.77 21.38 9.85
C ALA A 211 -2.86 22.57 9.49
N GLU A 212 -1.64 22.60 10.04
CA GLU A 212 -0.68 23.69 9.82
C GLU A 212 -0.02 23.61 8.44
N LEU A 213 -0.10 22.43 7.78
CA LEU A 213 0.63 22.12 6.56
C LEU A 213 -0.29 21.83 5.35
N ARG A 214 -1.61 22.07 5.48
CA ARG A 214 -2.61 21.82 4.41
C ARG A 214 -2.36 22.61 3.13
N GLU A 215 -1.78 23.77 3.22
CA GLU A 215 -1.51 24.64 2.05
C GLU A 215 -0.43 24.05 1.12
N GLU A 216 0.37 23.09 1.62
CA GLU A 216 1.45 22.46 0.86
C GLU A 216 1.02 21.15 0.15
N TYR A 217 -0.26 20.75 0.26
CA TYR A 217 -0.74 19.56 -0.42
C TYR A 217 -0.87 19.76 -1.92
N ASN A 218 0.05 19.17 -2.68
CA ASN A 218 0.01 19.12 -4.15
C ASN A 218 0.47 17.75 -4.66
N PRO A 219 -0.44 16.77 -4.77
CA PRO A 219 -0.11 15.40 -5.16
C PRO A 219 0.35 15.26 -6.61
N HIS A 220 0.18 16.32 -7.43
CA HIS A 220 0.52 16.32 -8.85
C HIS A 220 1.84 17.02 -9.18
N ASN A 221 2.62 17.39 -8.18
CA ASN A 221 3.91 18.01 -8.45
C ASN A 221 4.94 16.98 -8.94
N THR A 222 5.96 17.47 -9.66
CA THR A 222 6.99 16.61 -10.29
C THR A 222 7.78 15.78 -9.29
N VAL A 223 7.97 16.30 -8.07
CA VAL A 223 8.76 15.61 -7.03
C VAL A 223 7.99 14.42 -6.49
N VAL A 224 6.70 14.58 -6.23
CA VAL A 224 5.80 13.48 -5.83
C VAL A 224 5.73 12.41 -6.93
N GLY A 225 5.59 12.81 -8.19
CA GLY A 225 5.59 11.89 -9.32
C GLY A 225 6.86 11.05 -9.41
N LYS A 226 8.04 11.64 -9.14
CA LYS A 226 9.31 10.88 -9.06
C LYS A 226 9.31 9.86 -7.91
N ALA A 227 8.82 10.24 -6.72
CA ALA A 227 8.74 9.33 -5.59
C ALA A 227 7.77 8.16 -5.84
N VAL A 228 6.59 8.43 -6.43
CA VAL A 228 5.64 7.39 -6.83
C VAL A 228 6.29 6.40 -7.80
N ASN A 229 6.99 6.90 -8.83
CA ASN A 229 7.68 6.06 -9.80
C ASN A 229 8.81 5.24 -9.17
N ALA A 230 9.56 5.83 -8.24
CA ALA A 230 10.59 5.12 -7.49
C ALA A 230 9.98 4.02 -6.60
N GLY A 231 8.91 4.34 -5.87
CA GLY A 231 8.20 3.38 -5.01
C GLY A 231 7.65 2.17 -5.77
N MET A 232 7.11 2.37 -6.97
CA MET A 232 6.66 1.27 -7.85
C MET A 232 7.81 0.32 -8.21
N LYS A 233 8.97 0.84 -8.62
CA LYS A 233 10.15 0.03 -8.95
C LYS A 233 10.73 -0.68 -7.74
N VAL A 234 10.81 0.01 -6.59
CA VAL A 234 11.23 -0.60 -5.32
C VAL A 234 10.33 -1.76 -4.93
N ALA A 235 9.01 -1.61 -5.05
CA ALA A 235 8.06 -2.67 -4.76
C ALA A 235 8.21 -3.87 -5.69
N LEU A 236 8.41 -3.63 -7.01
CA LEU A 236 8.67 -4.69 -7.98
C LEU A 236 9.98 -5.43 -7.68
N ASP A 237 11.04 -4.71 -7.31
CA ASP A 237 12.32 -5.32 -6.94
C ASP A 237 12.28 -6.06 -5.60
N ALA A 238 11.48 -5.58 -4.66
CA ALA A 238 11.29 -6.22 -3.36
C ALA A 238 10.46 -7.51 -3.45
N ILE A 239 9.32 -7.48 -4.17
CA ILE A 239 8.37 -8.61 -4.21
C ILE A 239 8.98 -9.87 -4.81
N ILE A 240 9.96 -9.76 -5.69
CA ILE A 240 10.64 -10.90 -6.31
C ILE A 240 11.75 -11.52 -5.46
N GLN A 241 12.08 -10.92 -4.32
CA GLN A 241 13.05 -11.45 -3.35
C GLN A 241 12.41 -12.38 -2.32
N LEU A 242 11.08 -12.57 -2.36
CA LEU A 242 10.29 -13.30 -1.39
C LEU A 242 10.06 -14.77 -1.76
#